data_d4d5288f4a03b36b6f004964af8549c8
#
_entry.id   d4d5288f4a03b36b6f004964af8549c8
#
_cell.length_a   1.000
_cell.length_b   1.000
_cell.length_c   1.000
_cell.angle_alpha   90.00
_cell.angle_beta   90.00
_cell.angle_gamma   90.00
#
_symmetry.space_group_name_H-M   'P 1'
#
loop_
_entity.id
_entity.type
_entity.pdbx_description
1 polymer ?
#
loop_
_entity_poly.entity_id
_entity_poly.type
_entity_poly.pdbx_seq_one_letter_code
_entity_poly.pdbx_strand_id
1 'polypeptide(L)'
;MKKLLFVLMLAVMGNAFAGTTVQKNRNTSMNMVSGSEKIKIENAFQKDMENIKKIVENQTLAEVIKYSFSNNADLLFDKDYKISDLNKKKILEKFSKGCSDIYLKNMKLRFAVKNIKSIDNKNVEVVYDVKMKDFDKALEGTEKNFEENVRTNVLKKSGYKSEDEIEALMVKNGNESEKVRIYDIMVDEILDIMGKALENTSLETVISANEKAVLTEVNGQWELNELK
;
A
#
# COMPACT_ATOMS: atom_id res chain seq x y z
N MET A 1 14.35 12.60 -16.41
CA MET A 1 14.13 12.03 -15.04
C MET A 1 13.16 12.83 -14.18
N LYS A 2 13.16 14.18 -14.16
CA LYS A 2 12.38 14.99 -13.19
C LYS A 2 10.86 14.77 -13.14
N LYS A 3 10.18 14.51 -14.25
CA LYS A 3 8.72 14.26 -14.26
C LYS A 3 8.35 12.80 -13.96
N LEU A 4 9.27 11.89 -14.09
CA LEU A 4 9.08 10.45 -14.09
C LEU A 4 8.81 9.90 -12.68
N LEU A 5 9.62 10.31 -11.72
CA LEU A 5 9.53 9.83 -10.34
C LEU A 5 8.27 10.30 -9.61
N PHE A 6 7.83 11.52 -9.88
CA PHE A 6 6.63 12.11 -9.27
C PHE A 6 5.34 11.43 -9.76
N VAL A 7 5.25 11.17 -11.07
CA VAL A 7 4.09 10.50 -11.67
C VAL A 7 4.01 9.03 -11.24
N LEU A 8 5.14 8.36 -11.03
CA LEU A 8 5.20 6.99 -10.49
C LEU A 8 4.62 6.91 -9.07
N MET A 9 4.94 7.84 -8.20
CA MET A 9 4.35 7.91 -6.86
C MET A 9 2.84 8.11 -6.91
N LEU A 10 2.34 9.06 -7.70
CA LEU A 10 0.92 9.39 -7.79
C LEU A 10 0.08 8.31 -8.49
N ALA A 11 0.61 7.68 -9.56
CA ALA A 11 -0.12 6.65 -10.31
C ALA A 11 -0.34 5.36 -9.50
N VAL A 12 0.58 5.04 -8.61
CA VAL A 12 0.48 3.87 -7.73
C VAL A 12 -0.59 4.07 -6.67
N MET A 13 -0.73 5.29 -6.16
CA MET A 13 -1.61 5.59 -5.02
C MET A 13 -3.04 5.90 -5.45
N GLY A 14 -3.24 6.58 -6.58
CA GLY A 14 -4.56 6.95 -7.06
C GLY A 14 -5.43 5.80 -7.59
N ASN A 15 -4.82 4.73 -8.10
CA ASN A 15 -5.55 3.62 -8.72
C ASN A 15 -5.84 2.44 -7.78
N ALA A 16 -5.13 2.30 -6.66
CA ALA A 16 -5.33 1.19 -5.75
C ALA A 16 -6.57 1.35 -4.85
N PHE A 17 -7.07 2.58 -4.64
CA PHE A 17 -8.10 2.87 -3.65
C PHE A 17 -9.29 3.71 -4.14
N ALA A 18 -9.41 3.97 -5.43
CA ALA A 18 -10.55 4.69 -6.00
C ALA A 18 -11.78 3.77 -6.16
N GLY A 19 -12.57 3.64 -5.13
CA GLY A 19 -13.88 3.01 -5.26
C GLY A 19 -14.52 2.53 -3.97
N THR A 20 -15.04 3.41 -3.14
CA THR A 20 -16.11 3.04 -2.22
C THR A 20 -17.09 4.20 -2.00
N THR A 21 -18.30 4.00 -2.46
CA THR A 21 -19.44 4.92 -2.34
C THR A 21 -20.01 4.88 -0.91
N VAL A 22 -20.13 6.05 -0.29
CA VAL A 22 -20.74 6.21 1.04
C VAL A 22 -22.26 6.07 0.94
N GLN A 23 -22.84 5.04 1.56
CA GLN A 23 -24.30 4.95 1.77
C GLN A 23 -24.72 5.59 3.09
N LYS A 24 -25.68 6.51 3.03
CA LYS A 24 -26.35 7.12 4.18
C LYS A 24 -27.33 6.16 4.84
N ASN A 25 -27.21 5.86 6.11
CA ASN A 25 -28.14 5.03 6.85
C ASN A 25 -29.02 5.81 7.85
N ARG A 26 -30.28 5.35 7.94
CA ARG A 26 -31.34 5.85 8.82
C ARG A 26 -31.17 5.30 10.25
N ASN A 27 -31.43 6.14 11.24
CA ASN A 27 -31.40 5.79 12.67
C ASN A 27 -32.62 4.94 13.09
N THR A 28 -32.36 3.80 13.73
CA THR A 28 -33.33 3.07 14.56
C THR A 28 -32.77 2.98 15.99
N SER A 29 -33.60 3.24 16.98
CA SER A 29 -33.24 3.15 18.41
C SER A 29 -32.94 1.69 18.78
N MET A 30 -31.77 1.42 19.31
CA MET A 30 -31.31 0.07 19.67
C MET A 30 -30.86 -0.01 21.12
N ASN A 31 -31.07 -1.14 21.78
CA ASN A 31 -30.64 -1.42 23.15
C ASN A 31 -29.09 -1.42 23.23
N MET A 32 -28.56 -0.74 24.24
CA MET A 32 -27.11 -0.71 24.47
C MET A 32 -26.65 -2.02 25.10
N VAL A 33 -25.59 -2.59 24.53
CA VAL A 33 -24.89 -3.75 25.10
C VAL A 33 -24.17 -3.32 26.37
N SER A 34 -24.14 -4.17 27.42
CA SER A 34 -23.47 -3.87 28.69
C SER A 34 -21.95 -3.70 28.50
N GLY A 35 -21.29 -2.94 29.38
CA GLY A 35 -19.88 -2.62 29.23
C GLY A 35 -18.95 -3.86 29.18
N SER A 36 -19.20 -4.87 30.01
CA SER A 36 -18.43 -6.12 30.05
C SER A 36 -18.66 -6.97 28.81
N GLU A 37 -19.90 -7.00 28.32
CA GLU A 37 -20.26 -7.73 27.10
C GLU A 37 -19.68 -7.07 25.85
N LYS A 38 -19.68 -5.74 25.84
CA LYS A 38 -19.06 -4.97 24.75
C LYS A 38 -17.58 -5.33 24.57
N ILE A 39 -16.83 -5.47 25.65
CA ILE A 39 -15.40 -5.87 25.61
C ILE A 39 -15.24 -7.27 25.01
N LYS A 40 -16.09 -8.23 25.38
CA LYS A 40 -16.03 -9.59 24.83
C LYS A 40 -16.30 -9.61 23.33
N ILE A 41 -17.33 -8.87 22.89
CA ILE A 41 -17.70 -8.75 21.46
C ILE A 41 -16.54 -8.10 20.68
N GLU A 42 -15.99 -7.02 21.18
CA GLU A 42 -14.88 -6.31 20.55
C GLU A 42 -13.65 -7.21 20.41
N ASN A 43 -13.29 -7.96 21.46
CA ASN A 43 -12.17 -8.91 21.42
C ASN A 43 -12.42 -10.04 20.42
N ALA A 44 -13.63 -10.60 20.37
CA ALA A 44 -13.99 -11.62 19.39
C ALA A 44 -13.90 -11.08 17.96
N PHE A 45 -14.49 -9.91 17.71
CA PHE A 45 -14.40 -9.21 16.45
C PHE A 45 -12.94 -8.99 16.00
N GLN A 46 -12.10 -8.44 16.86
CA GLN A 46 -10.69 -8.18 16.53
C GLN A 46 -9.93 -9.47 16.20
N LYS A 47 -10.18 -10.54 16.94
CA LYS A 47 -9.56 -11.85 16.69
C LYS A 47 -9.92 -12.40 15.30
N ASP A 48 -11.19 -12.31 14.93
CA ASP A 48 -11.66 -12.82 13.64
C ASP A 48 -11.17 -11.92 12.49
N MET A 49 -11.17 -10.60 12.68
CA MET A 49 -10.64 -9.66 11.70
C MET A 49 -9.13 -9.79 11.47
N GLU A 50 -8.33 -10.20 12.47
CA GLU A 50 -6.91 -10.51 12.28
C GLU A 50 -6.69 -11.72 11.34
N ASN A 51 -7.60 -12.69 11.33
CA ASN A 51 -7.53 -13.81 10.39
C ASN A 51 -7.85 -13.33 8.95
N ILE A 52 -8.87 -12.50 8.80
CA ILE A 52 -9.24 -11.91 7.50
C ILE A 52 -8.10 -11.02 6.97
N LYS A 53 -7.52 -10.20 7.82
CA LYS A 53 -6.36 -9.37 7.50
C LYS A 53 -5.23 -10.17 6.89
N LYS A 54 -4.85 -11.31 7.51
CA LYS A 54 -3.79 -12.18 6.99
C LYS A 54 -4.09 -12.71 5.59
N ILE A 55 -5.36 -13.01 5.29
CA ILE A 55 -5.77 -13.47 3.97
C ILE A 55 -5.66 -12.31 2.95
N VAL A 56 -6.17 -11.14 3.30
CA VAL A 56 -6.13 -9.95 2.44
C VAL A 56 -4.70 -9.49 2.16
N GLU A 57 -3.86 -9.43 3.20
CA GLU A 57 -2.46 -9.02 3.07
C GLU A 57 -1.65 -9.99 2.20
N ASN A 58 -1.92 -11.30 2.29
CA ASN A 58 -1.10 -12.30 1.60
C ASN A 58 -1.50 -12.59 0.15
N GLN A 59 -2.75 -12.39 -0.25
CA GLN A 59 -3.23 -12.88 -1.54
C GLN A 59 -3.66 -11.78 -2.51
N THR A 60 -4.41 -10.80 -2.03
CA THR A 60 -5.10 -9.86 -2.94
C THR A 60 -4.27 -8.63 -3.25
N LEU A 61 -3.61 -8.09 -2.26
CA LEU A 61 -2.93 -6.81 -2.38
C LEU A 61 -1.62 -6.91 -3.16
N ALA A 62 -0.85 -7.97 -2.95
CA ALA A 62 0.39 -8.21 -3.68
C ALA A 62 0.15 -8.28 -5.20
N GLU A 63 -0.94 -8.92 -5.62
CA GLU A 63 -1.32 -9.01 -7.03
C GLU A 63 -1.80 -7.67 -7.60
N VAL A 64 -2.62 -6.92 -6.86
CA VAL A 64 -3.10 -5.60 -7.27
C VAL A 64 -1.93 -4.62 -7.41
N ILE A 65 -1.04 -4.59 -6.45
CA ILE A 65 0.15 -3.73 -6.49
C ILE A 65 1.04 -4.12 -7.67
N LYS A 66 1.35 -5.40 -7.84
CA LYS A 66 2.13 -5.90 -8.96
C LYS A 66 1.51 -5.54 -10.32
N TYR A 67 0.20 -5.69 -10.46
CA TYR A 67 -0.53 -5.34 -11.67
C TYR A 67 -0.46 -3.84 -11.97
N SER A 68 -0.67 -3.00 -10.96
CA SER A 68 -0.62 -1.54 -11.09
C SER A 68 0.75 -1.04 -11.55
N PHE A 69 1.82 -1.64 -11.04
CA PHE A 69 3.19 -1.26 -11.44
C PHE A 69 3.56 -1.80 -12.83
N SER A 70 3.12 -3.01 -13.17
CA SER A 70 3.43 -3.60 -14.49
C SER A 70 2.80 -2.83 -15.64
N ASN A 71 1.65 -2.20 -15.43
CA ASN A 71 0.96 -1.41 -16.46
C ASN A 71 1.52 0.00 -16.65
N ASN A 72 2.40 0.46 -15.76
CA ASN A 72 3.03 1.79 -15.83
C ASN A 72 4.52 1.72 -16.21
N ALA A 73 4.89 0.72 -16.98
CA ALA A 73 6.26 0.47 -17.44
C ALA A 73 6.91 1.69 -18.10
N ASP A 74 6.14 2.42 -18.89
CA ASP A 74 6.60 3.60 -19.62
C ASP A 74 7.05 4.74 -18.70
N LEU A 75 6.70 4.68 -17.42
CA LEU A 75 7.09 5.69 -16.44
C LEU A 75 8.53 5.52 -15.93
N LEU A 76 9.09 4.31 -16.02
CA LEU A 76 10.47 4.03 -15.59
C LEU A 76 11.52 4.27 -16.67
N PHE A 77 11.11 4.25 -17.93
CA PHE A 77 12.05 4.31 -19.04
C PHE A 77 11.81 5.53 -19.92
N ASP A 78 12.85 6.32 -20.10
CA ASP A 78 12.82 7.38 -21.10
C ASP A 78 12.76 6.75 -22.51
N LYS A 79 11.99 7.39 -23.40
CA LYS A 79 11.78 6.89 -24.79
C LYS A 79 13.07 6.82 -25.60
N ASP A 80 14.03 7.68 -25.26
CA ASP A 80 15.31 7.77 -25.95
C ASP A 80 16.33 6.75 -25.46
N TYR A 81 16.06 6.09 -24.32
CA TYR A 81 16.95 5.10 -23.73
C TYR A 81 16.90 3.76 -24.46
N LYS A 82 18.06 3.28 -24.87
CA LYS A 82 18.24 2.05 -25.65
C LYS A 82 18.46 0.86 -24.73
N ILE A 83 17.38 0.35 -24.14
CA ILE A 83 17.37 -0.84 -23.28
C ILE A 83 16.47 -1.87 -23.93
N SER A 84 16.91 -3.13 -23.96
CA SER A 84 16.12 -4.23 -24.55
C SER A 84 14.84 -4.48 -23.72
N ASP A 85 13.76 -4.90 -24.39
CA ASP A 85 12.49 -5.19 -23.74
C ASP A 85 12.60 -6.28 -22.66
N LEU A 86 13.49 -7.25 -22.87
CA LEU A 86 13.78 -8.28 -21.88
C LEU A 86 14.34 -7.67 -20.58
N ASN A 87 15.26 -6.71 -20.68
CA ASN A 87 15.86 -6.05 -19.53
C ASN A 87 14.89 -5.07 -18.88
N LYS A 88 14.10 -4.33 -19.67
CA LYS A 88 13.00 -3.51 -19.14
C LYS A 88 12.05 -4.34 -18.28
N LYS A 89 11.64 -5.52 -18.78
CA LYS A 89 10.76 -6.42 -18.03
C LYS A 89 11.37 -6.87 -16.70
N LYS A 90 12.65 -7.26 -16.67
CA LYS A 90 13.34 -7.65 -15.44
C LYS A 90 13.41 -6.51 -14.41
N ILE A 91 13.73 -5.30 -14.87
CA ILE A 91 13.79 -4.11 -14.01
C ILE A 91 12.41 -3.82 -13.41
N LEU A 92 11.35 -3.89 -14.23
CA LEU A 92 9.98 -3.70 -13.78
C LEU A 92 9.53 -4.78 -12.77
N GLU A 93 9.86 -6.03 -13.01
CA GLU A 93 9.56 -7.12 -12.08
C GLU A 93 10.24 -6.90 -10.73
N LYS A 94 11.51 -6.49 -10.72
CA LYS A 94 12.24 -6.14 -9.50
C LYS A 94 11.56 -4.98 -8.77
N PHE A 95 11.25 -3.91 -9.48
CA PHE A 95 10.60 -2.73 -8.90
C PHE A 95 9.22 -3.06 -8.34
N SER A 96 8.36 -3.73 -9.13
CA SER A 96 7.01 -4.12 -8.72
C SER A 96 7.03 -5.02 -7.49
N LYS A 97 7.95 -5.98 -7.45
CA LYS A 97 8.12 -6.86 -6.29
C LYS A 97 8.55 -6.06 -5.07
N GLY A 98 9.57 -5.21 -5.20
CA GLY A 98 10.07 -4.39 -4.08
C GLY A 98 8.98 -3.46 -3.52
N CYS A 99 8.21 -2.81 -4.37
CA CYS A 99 7.06 -2.01 -3.95
C CYS A 99 6.02 -2.86 -3.21
N SER A 100 5.67 -4.04 -3.76
CA SER A 100 4.73 -4.95 -3.10
C SER A 100 5.21 -5.35 -1.71
N ASP A 101 6.47 -5.73 -1.58
CA ASP A 101 7.06 -6.14 -0.30
C ASP A 101 7.04 -4.99 0.73
N ILE A 102 7.35 -3.75 0.31
CA ILE A 102 7.30 -2.57 1.16
C ILE A 102 5.88 -2.26 1.61
N TYR A 103 4.90 -2.29 0.69
CA TYR A 103 3.50 -2.03 1.01
C TYR A 103 2.96 -3.08 1.98
N LEU A 104 3.16 -4.37 1.71
CA LEU A 104 2.70 -5.46 2.57
C LEU A 104 3.29 -5.36 3.98
N LYS A 105 4.59 -5.07 4.08
CA LYS A 105 5.27 -4.89 5.37
C LYS A 105 4.70 -3.73 6.19
N ASN A 106 4.28 -2.65 5.52
CA ASN A 106 3.91 -1.40 6.16
C ASN A 106 2.39 -1.16 6.24
N MET A 107 1.56 -1.93 5.54
CA MET A 107 0.13 -1.67 5.40
C MET A 107 -0.63 -1.64 6.73
N LYS A 108 -0.32 -2.52 7.65
CA LYS A 108 -0.87 -2.56 9.02
C LYS A 108 -2.35 -2.17 9.11
N LEU A 109 -3.21 -2.95 8.45
CA LEU A 109 -4.65 -2.75 8.54
C LEU A 109 -5.11 -2.79 10.01
N ARG A 110 -5.99 -1.86 10.37
CA ARG A 110 -6.62 -1.77 11.69
C ARG A 110 -8.13 -1.59 11.55
N PHE A 111 -8.88 -2.36 12.31
CA PHE A 111 -10.33 -2.29 12.36
C PHE A 111 -10.75 -1.53 13.63
N ALA A 112 -11.16 -0.28 13.47
CA ALA A 112 -11.52 0.60 14.58
C ALA A 112 -13.02 0.50 14.85
N VAL A 113 -13.42 -0.22 15.90
CA VAL A 113 -14.82 -0.34 16.32
C VAL A 113 -15.36 1.01 16.75
N LYS A 114 -16.46 1.43 16.15
CA LYS A 114 -17.19 2.67 16.45
C LYS A 114 -18.39 2.45 17.34
N ASN A 115 -19.12 1.37 17.06
CA ASN A 115 -20.35 1.09 17.77
C ASN A 115 -20.66 -0.42 17.74
N ILE A 116 -21.33 -0.89 18.79
CA ILE A 116 -21.86 -2.26 18.90
C ILE A 116 -23.34 -2.13 19.26
N LYS A 117 -24.20 -2.75 18.46
CA LYS A 117 -25.66 -2.69 18.60
C LYS A 117 -26.21 -4.10 18.72
N SER A 118 -27.09 -4.34 19.68
CA SER A 118 -27.83 -5.58 19.73
C SER A 118 -28.85 -5.63 18.58
N ILE A 119 -28.86 -6.72 17.81
CA ILE A 119 -29.91 -7.05 16.84
C ILE A 119 -31.03 -7.83 17.58
N ASP A 120 -30.59 -8.84 18.33
CA ASP A 120 -31.46 -9.68 19.17
C ASP A 120 -30.65 -10.27 20.35
N ASN A 121 -31.18 -11.29 21.03
CA ASN A 121 -30.53 -11.90 22.20
C ASN A 121 -29.24 -12.67 21.90
N LYS A 122 -28.99 -12.99 20.62
CA LYS A 122 -27.83 -13.79 20.19
C LYS A 122 -26.98 -13.11 19.11
N ASN A 123 -27.46 -12.01 18.55
CA ASN A 123 -26.79 -11.35 17.43
C ASN A 123 -26.53 -9.88 17.73
N VAL A 124 -25.33 -9.41 17.37
CA VAL A 124 -24.92 -8.02 17.47
C VAL A 124 -24.37 -7.52 16.12
N GLU A 125 -24.62 -6.25 15.82
CA GLU A 125 -23.98 -5.54 14.71
C GLU A 125 -22.83 -4.73 15.26
N VAL A 126 -21.62 -4.95 14.75
CA VAL A 126 -20.43 -4.15 14.99
C VAL A 126 -20.24 -3.20 13.82
N VAL A 127 -20.25 -1.89 14.12
CA VAL A 127 -19.91 -0.84 13.13
C VAL A 127 -18.47 -0.44 13.35
N TYR A 128 -17.68 -0.47 12.29
CA TYR A 128 -16.23 -0.21 12.35
C TYR A 128 -15.73 0.57 11.14
N ASP A 129 -14.57 1.20 11.30
CA ASP A 129 -13.78 1.77 10.20
C ASP A 129 -12.58 0.88 9.93
N VAL A 130 -12.25 0.72 8.65
CA VAL A 130 -10.98 0.12 8.23
C VAL A 130 -9.96 1.25 8.04
N LYS A 131 -8.86 1.15 8.76
CA LYS A 131 -7.76 2.11 8.73
C LYS A 131 -6.47 1.45 8.27
N MET A 132 -5.63 2.22 7.62
CA MET A 132 -4.26 1.83 7.29
C MET A 132 -3.32 3.03 7.45
N LYS A 133 -2.01 2.79 7.37
CA LYS A 133 -1.06 3.89 7.28
C LYS A 133 -1.39 4.81 6.11
N ASP A 134 -1.26 6.10 6.31
CA ASP A 134 -1.43 7.13 5.28
C ASP A 134 -0.15 7.21 4.45
N PHE A 135 -0.12 6.43 3.37
CA PHE A 135 1.04 6.35 2.48
C PHE A 135 1.27 7.65 1.71
N ASP A 136 0.21 8.36 1.33
CA ASP A 136 0.30 9.61 0.60
C ASP A 136 1.04 10.64 1.46
N LYS A 137 0.59 10.85 2.68
CA LYS A 137 1.26 11.78 3.60
C LYS A 137 2.66 11.33 4.02
N ALA A 138 2.90 10.02 4.10
CA ALA A 138 4.24 9.52 4.38
C ALA A 138 5.23 9.90 3.28
N LEU A 139 4.79 9.86 2.03
CA LEU A 139 5.62 10.16 0.87
C LEU A 139 5.71 11.66 0.56
N GLU A 140 4.65 12.46 0.82
CA GLU A 140 4.67 13.93 0.69
C GLU A 140 5.88 14.58 1.41
N GLY A 141 6.26 14.06 2.57
CA GLY A 141 7.42 14.54 3.32
C GLY A 141 8.77 14.26 2.66
N THR A 142 8.82 13.30 1.72
CA THR A 142 10.05 12.92 1.02
C THR A 142 10.24 13.64 -0.31
N GLU A 143 9.19 14.26 -0.86
CA GLU A 143 9.16 14.82 -2.22
C GLU A 143 10.24 15.86 -2.49
N LYS A 144 10.47 16.77 -1.55
CA LYS A 144 11.39 17.91 -1.76
C LYS A 144 12.81 17.51 -2.12
N ASN A 145 13.27 16.37 -1.64
CA ASN A 145 14.65 15.93 -1.83
C ASN A 145 14.75 14.53 -2.47
N PHE A 146 13.60 13.93 -2.83
CA PHE A 146 13.56 12.55 -3.30
C PHE A 146 14.38 12.38 -4.58
N GLU A 147 14.11 13.19 -5.60
CA GLU A 147 14.83 13.13 -6.87
C GLU A 147 16.32 13.41 -6.69
N GLU A 148 16.67 14.41 -5.87
CA GLU A 148 18.04 14.77 -5.60
C GLU A 148 18.77 13.66 -4.84
N ASN A 149 18.14 13.05 -3.84
CA ASN A 149 18.71 11.94 -3.07
C ASN A 149 18.93 10.70 -3.95
N VAL A 150 17.94 10.31 -4.75
CA VAL A 150 18.10 9.18 -5.69
C VAL A 150 19.25 9.46 -6.65
N ARG A 151 19.28 10.63 -7.26
CA ARG A 151 20.30 11.06 -8.21
C ARG A 151 21.69 11.02 -7.61
N THR A 152 21.87 11.65 -6.46
CA THR A 152 23.16 11.71 -5.75
C THR A 152 23.65 10.30 -5.39
N ASN A 153 22.74 9.44 -4.89
CA ASN A 153 23.11 8.09 -4.51
C ASN A 153 23.41 7.21 -5.73
N VAL A 154 22.67 7.38 -6.83
CA VAL A 154 22.94 6.67 -8.09
C VAL A 154 24.33 7.05 -8.61
N LEU A 155 24.68 8.33 -8.67
CA LEU A 155 26.02 8.78 -9.06
C LEU A 155 27.10 8.17 -8.17
N LYS A 156 26.95 8.29 -6.85
CA LYS A 156 27.90 7.75 -5.88
C LYS A 156 28.10 6.24 -6.01
N LYS A 157 27.02 5.48 -6.18
CA LYS A 157 27.05 4.00 -6.23
C LYS A 157 27.42 3.47 -7.61
N SER A 158 27.09 4.19 -8.67
CA SER A 158 27.43 3.79 -10.04
C SER A 158 28.89 4.03 -10.39
N GLY A 159 29.53 5.02 -9.74
CA GLY A 159 30.91 5.43 -10.03
C GLY A 159 31.03 6.41 -11.20
N TYR A 160 29.91 6.87 -11.76
CA TYR A 160 29.89 7.92 -12.78
C TYR A 160 30.08 9.30 -12.14
N LYS A 161 30.75 10.21 -12.89
CA LYS A 161 31.07 11.55 -12.39
C LYS A 161 29.92 12.55 -12.54
N SER A 162 29.04 12.31 -13.51
CA SER A 162 27.91 13.19 -13.79
C SER A 162 26.72 12.44 -14.33
N GLU A 163 25.54 13.06 -14.30
CA GLU A 163 24.33 12.55 -14.93
C GLU A 163 24.47 12.47 -16.45
N ASP A 164 25.17 13.43 -17.05
CA ASP A 164 25.42 13.46 -18.50
C ASP A 164 26.17 12.22 -18.98
N GLU A 165 27.08 11.69 -18.16
CA GLU A 165 27.78 10.43 -18.47
C GLU A 165 26.82 9.24 -18.46
N ILE A 166 25.89 9.19 -17.49
CA ILE A 166 24.86 8.16 -17.40
C ILE A 166 23.90 8.29 -18.58
N GLU A 167 23.42 9.49 -18.86
CA GLU A 167 22.51 9.76 -19.97
C GLU A 167 23.13 9.39 -21.31
N ALA A 168 24.38 9.77 -21.54
CA ALA A 168 25.16 9.39 -22.73
C ALA A 168 25.31 7.87 -22.88
N LEU A 169 25.38 7.12 -21.78
CA LEU A 169 25.37 5.66 -21.81
C LEU A 169 23.99 5.12 -22.20
N MET A 170 22.93 5.67 -21.61
CA MET A 170 21.56 5.16 -21.80
C MET A 170 21.05 5.29 -23.23
N VAL A 171 21.44 6.38 -23.94
CA VAL A 171 21.01 6.62 -25.31
C VAL A 171 21.84 5.84 -26.37
N LYS A 172 23.02 5.31 -26.02
CA LYS A 172 23.84 4.52 -26.93
C LYS A 172 23.31 3.10 -27.09
N ASN A 173 23.52 2.48 -28.24
CA ASN A 173 23.31 1.05 -28.43
C ASN A 173 24.39 0.24 -27.68
N GLY A 174 24.02 -0.95 -27.22
CA GLY A 174 24.93 -1.83 -26.49
C GLY A 174 25.02 -1.50 -24.98
N ASN A 175 26.01 -2.05 -24.33
CA ASN A 175 26.27 -1.90 -22.89
C ASN A 175 25.07 -2.27 -21.99
N GLU A 176 24.26 -3.23 -22.39
CA GLU A 176 23.03 -3.64 -21.72
C GLU A 176 23.25 -3.99 -20.24
N SER A 177 24.35 -4.71 -19.91
CA SER A 177 24.65 -5.09 -18.52
C SER A 177 24.88 -3.88 -17.64
N GLU A 178 25.57 -2.87 -18.16
CA GLU A 178 25.87 -1.64 -17.40
C GLU A 178 24.62 -0.78 -17.22
N LYS A 179 23.78 -0.68 -18.23
CA LYS A 179 22.49 0.00 -18.13
C LYS A 179 21.60 -0.65 -17.08
N VAL A 180 21.49 -1.99 -17.10
CA VAL A 180 20.76 -2.75 -16.09
C VAL A 180 21.33 -2.48 -14.70
N ARG A 181 22.65 -2.48 -14.53
CA ARG A 181 23.28 -2.17 -13.26
C ARG A 181 22.89 -0.80 -12.70
N ILE A 182 22.86 0.23 -13.56
CA ILE A 182 22.45 1.58 -13.16
C ILE A 182 20.98 1.60 -12.75
N TYR A 183 20.09 0.94 -13.52
CA TYR A 183 18.69 0.82 -13.16
C TYR A 183 18.48 0.05 -11.87
N ASP A 184 19.25 -1.00 -11.63
CA ASP A 184 19.19 -1.76 -10.40
C ASP A 184 19.55 -0.89 -9.18
N ILE A 185 20.58 -0.06 -9.29
CA ILE A 185 20.97 0.91 -8.25
C ILE A 185 19.82 1.91 -8.05
N MET A 186 19.27 2.46 -9.12
CA MET A 186 18.17 3.44 -9.05
C MET A 186 16.92 2.85 -8.38
N VAL A 187 16.54 1.64 -8.76
CA VAL A 187 15.40 0.93 -8.16
C VAL A 187 15.63 0.69 -6.68
N ASP A 188 16.81 0.23 -6.29
CA ASP A 188 17.14 -0.04 -4.89
C ASP A 188 17.10 1.25 -4.04
N GLU A 189 17.56 2.38 -4.59
CA GLU A 189 17.48 3.68 -3.90
C GLU A 189 16.05 4.16 -3.73
N ILE A 190 15.23 4.03 -4.78
CA ILE A 190 13.80 4.39 -4.71
C ILE A 190 13.10 3.57 -3.64
N LEU A 191 13.30 2.26 -3.66
CA LEU A 191 12.68 1.34 -2.69
C LEU A 191 13.15 1.61 -1.25
N ASP A 192 14.43 1.92 -1.05
CA ASP A 192 14.97 2.25 0.28
C ASP A 192 14.33 3.52 0.84
N ILE A 193 14.24 4.59 0.03
CA ILE A 193 13.61 5.85 0.46
C ILE A 193 12.13 5.64 0.77
N MET A 194 11.39 4.96 -0.11
CA MET A 194 9.98 4.64 0.09
C MET A 194 9.78 3.81 1.37
N GLY A 195 10.58 2.76 1.54
CA GLY A 195 10.52 1.89 2.71
C GLY A 195 10.72 2.66 4.01
N LYS A 196 11.73 3.53 4.07
CA LYS A 196 12.02 4.37 5.25
C LYS A 196 10.90 5.36 5.54
N ALA A 197 10.33 6.00 4.51
CA ALA A 197 9.21 6.92 4.68
C ALA A 197 7.99 6.21 5.28
N LEU A 198 7.64 5.03 4.75
CA LEU A 198 6.51 4.24 5.22
C LEU A 198 6.72 3.60 6.59
N GLU A 199 7.95 3.20 6.92
CA GLU A 199 8.29 2.69 8.26
C GLU A 199 8.11 3.77 9.33
N ASN A 200 8.54 4.99 9.05
CA ASN A 200 8.59 6.09 10.01
C ASN A 200 7.24 6.82 10.19
N THR A 201 6.29 6.66 9.28
CA THR A 201 4.99 7.32 9.45
C THR A 201 4.14 6.63 10.51
N SER A 202 3.53 7.43 11.39
CA SER A 202 2.48 7.00 12.31
C SER A 202 1.09 7.47 11.87
N LEU A 203 1.00 8.22 10.77
CA LEU A 203 -0.27 8.73 10.25
C LEU A 203 -1.12 7.59 9.71
N GLU A 204 -2.41 7.62 10.03
CA GLU A 204 -3.40 6.66 9.53
C GLU A 204 -4.48 7.40 8.73
N THR A 205 -4.96 6.74 7.70
CA THR A 205 -6.14 7.17 6.93
C THR A 205 -7.25 6.13 7.02
N VAL A 206 -8.50 6.57 6.89
CA VAL A 206 -9.67 5.69 6.82
C VAL A 206 -9.88 5.30 5.36
N ILE A 207 -9.68 4.03 5.04
CA ILE A 207 -9.88 3.51 3.67
C ILE A 207 -11.30 3.02 3.44
N SER A 208 -12.00 2.60 4.50
CA SER A 208 -13.42 2.33 4.46
C SER A 208 -14.07 2.72 5.79
N ALA A 209 -15.23 3.36 5.74
CA ALA A 209 -15.90 3.92 6.90
C ALA A 209 -17.30 3.32 7.11
N ASN A 210 -17.62 3.07 8.39
CA ASN A 210 -18.93 2.55 8.82
C ASN A 210 -19.29 1.18 8.23
N GLU A 211 -18.27 0.35 8.02
CA GLU A 211 -18.45 -1.05 7.68
C GLU A 211 -19.18 -1.78 8.80
N LYS A 212 -19.84 -2.88 8.45
CA LYS A 212 -20.69 -3.63 9.37
C LYS A 212 -20.30 -5.09 9.38
N ALA A 213 -20.29 -5.66 10.58
CA ALA A 213 -20.14 -7.08 10.81
C ALA A 213 -21.23 -7.57 11.75
N VAL A 214 -21.70 -8.78 11.56
CA VAL A 214 -22.64 -9.44 12.48
C VAL A 214 -21.89 -10.53 13.23
N LEU A 215 -21.91 -10.47 14.54
CA LEU A 215 -21.43 -11.54 15.42
C LEU A 215 -22.62 -12.24 16.05
N THR A 216 -22.51 -13.55 16.17
CA THR A 216 -23.51 -14.43 16.80
C THR A 216 -22.93 -15.09 18.02
N GLU A 217 -23.68 -15.16 19.09
CA GLU A 217 -23.30 -15.90 20.30
C GLU A 217 -23.57 -17.41 20.11
N VAL A 218 -22.48 -18.19 20.19
CA VAL A 218 -22.50 -19.65 20.09
C VAL A 218 -21.83 -20.23 21.32
N ASN A 219 -22.56 -20.96 22.14
CA ASN A 219 -22.05 -21.61 23.37
C ASN A 219 -21.33 -20.63 24.34
N GLY A 220 -21.81 -19.41 24.46
CA GLY A 220 -21.22 -18.39 25.32
C GLY A 220 -20.01 -17.67 24.74
N GLN A 221 -19.71 -17.87 23.46
CA GLN A 221 -18.65 -17.18 22.72
C GLN A 221 -19.22 -16.42 21.52
N TRP A 222 -18.67 -15.25 21.23
CA TRP A 222 -19.03 -14.47 20.07
C TRP A 222 -18.17 -14.89 18.87
N GLU A 223 -18.81 -15.13 17.73
CA GLU A 223 -18.17 -15.54 16.48
C GLU A 223 -18.67 -14.66 15.33
N LEU A 224 -17.77 -14.31 14.42
CA LEU A 224 -18.12 -13.55 13.22
C LEU A 224 -18.99 -14.42 12.29
N ASN A 225 -20.18 -13.96 12.00
CA ASN A 225 -21.13 -14.63 11.13
C ASN A 225 -21.16 -14.01 9.71
N GLU A 226 -21.12 -12.69 9.60
CA GLU A 226 -21.28 -11.97 8.33
C GLU A 226 -20.49 -10.66 8.33
N LEU A 227 -19.89 -10.33 7.16
CA LEU A 227 -19.39 -9.00 6.81
C LEU A 227 -20.35 -8.38 5.78
N LYS A 228 -20.76 -7.13 6.01
CA LYS A 228 -21.71 -6.38 5.18
C LYS A 228 -21.07 -5.15 4.56
#